data_f101d30a4beb0075a2f182587a648fc7
#
_entry.id   f101d30a4beb0075a2f182587a648fc7
#
_cell.length_a   1.000
_cell.length_b   1.000
_cell.length_c   1.000
_cell.angle_alpha   90.00
_cell.angle_beta   90.00
_cell.angle_gamma   90.00
#
_symmetry.space_group_name_H-M   'P 1'
#
loop_
_entity.id
_entity.type
_entity.pdbx_description
1 polymer ?
#
loop_
_entity_poly.entity_id
_entity_poly.type
_entity_poly.pdbx_seq_one_letter_code
_entity_poly.pdbx_strand_id
1 'polypeptide(L)'
;MLGEDGLFPDNASRYQTAPELTPIDVPPDLSTESIQPDYPVPVVTESAQLAAQFETPRPTPLTANNQADAVRIQSLSDERWALVNVAPGKLWPQVRAFLTTSAIGVSSVDAEAGLIDSQWFKLEERDLAVRFRFRVDTGVQRNTSELHVLQQDRGVEDVSWPEQSDDQELERQMLQDVAQYLANSADAAPISMMADRAMSDSGRIALEDTEEATRIRLKLPFDRAWASVIKGTADADFAIDDRDRSQGILYVTFIGPEDEDESGWFDWLWGGEEEHPLAGHRYQIKLDRIDADAVLITLHGPEGEAVDRRDQQALLTILRGNIT
;
A
#
# COMPACT_ATOMS: atom_id res chain seq x y z
N MET A 1 -28.99 -16.71 13.06
CA MET A 1 -29.77 -17.94 12.94
C MET A 1 -30.10 -18.15 11.49
N LEU A 2 -29.07 -18.36 10.72
CA LEU A 2 -29.07 -18.81 9.34
C LEU A 2 -28.65 -20.29 9.40
N GLY A 3 -29.38 -21.18 8.75
CA GLY A 3 -29.11 -22.61 8.70
C GLY A 3 -30.36 -23.37 8.26
N GLU A 4 -30.25 -24.68 7.99
CA GLU A 4 -31.34 -25.52 7.45
C GLU A 4 -32.64 -25.47 8.26
N ASP A 5 -32.56 -25.25 9.59
CA ASP A 5 -33.70 -25.14 10.51
C ASP A 5 -33.96 -23.71 11.01
N GLY A 6 -33.42 -22.69 10.38
CA GLY A 6 -33.58 -21.27 10.77
C GLY A 6 -34.85 -20.62 10.18
N LEU A 7 -35.27 -19.49 10.76
CA LEU A 7 -36.36 -18.65 10.26
C LEU A 7 -36.12 -18.13 8.81
N PHE A 8 -34.88 -18.18 8.34
CA PHE A 8 -34.46 -17.89 6.98
C PHE A 8 -33.63 -19.07 6.47
N PRO A 9 -34.25 -20.06 5.82
CA PRO A 9 -33.54 -21.23 5.29
C PRO A 9 -32.52 -20.80 4.22
N ASP A 10 -31.32 -21.36 4.29
CA ASP A 10 -30.33 -21.20 3.22
C ASP A 10 -30.77 -22.00 1.99
N ASN A 11 -31.14 -21.30 0.94
CA ASN A 11 -31.56 -21.88 -0.32
C ASN A 11 -30.44 -21.99 -1.36
N ALA A 12 -29.17 -21.73 -0.96
CA ALA A 12 -28.04 -21.68 -1.89
C ALA A 12 -27.77 -23.02 -2.60
N SER A 13 -28.14 -24.15 -1.97
CA SER A 13 -27.98 -25.50 -2.56
C SER A 13 -29.23 -26.03 -3.31
N ARG A 14 -30.36 -25.34 -3.24
CA ARG A 14 -31.62 -25.80 -3.85
C ARG A 14 -31.57 -25.99 -5.37
N TYR A 15 -30.75 -25.21 -6.05
CA TYR A 15 -30.59 -25.33 -7.50
C TYR A 15 -29.92 -26.65 -7.90
N GLN A 16 -29.12 -27.28 -7.02
CA GLN A 16 -28.41 -28.54 -7.28
C GLN A 16 -29.38 -29.73 -7.34
N THR A 17 -30.52 -29.64 -6.67
CA THR A 17 -31.55 -30.67 -6.61
C THR A 17 -32.80 -30.30 -7.38
N ALA A 18 -32.81 -29.15 -8.07
CA ALA A 18 -33.93 -28.73 -8.88
C ALA A 18 -34.09 -29.67 -10.08
N PRO A 19 -35.33 -30.14 -10.38
CA PRO A 19 -35.56 -30.96 -11.54
C PRO A 19 -35.30 -30.15 -12.82
N GLU A 20 -34.62 -30.76 -13.78
CA GLU A 20 -34.44 -30.16 -15.09
C GLU A 20 -35.80 -29.96 -15.78
N LEU A 21 -35.96 -28.83 -16.42
CA LEU A 21 -37.14 -28.57 -17.24
C LEU A 21 -37.15 -29.50 -18.48
N THR A 22 -38.34 -29.98 -18.85
CA THR A 22 -38.47 -30.77 -20.07
C THR A 22 -37.96 -29.98 -21.27
N PRO A 23 -37.11 -30.58 -22.14
CA PRO A 23 -36.67 -29.90 -23.35
C PRO A 23 -37.87 -29.37 -24.17
N ILE A 24 -37.72 -28.20 -24.76
CA ILE A 24 -38.72 -27.59 -25.62
C ILE A 24 -38.87 -28.46 -26.87
N ASP A 25 -40.07 -28.96 -27.09
CA ASP A 25 -40.40 -29.68 -28.33
C ASP A 25 -40.65 -28.67 -29.44
N VAL A 26 -39.74 -28.65 -30.41
CA VAL A 26 -39.83 -27.71 -31.55
C VAL A 26 -40.54 -28.40 -32.71
N PRO A 27 -41.63 -27.81 -33.24
CA PRO A 27 -42.32 -28.36 -34.42
C PRO A 27 -41.37 -28.55 -35.60
N PRO A 28 -41.60 -29.60 -36.43
CA PRO A 28 -40.66 -29.98 -37.50
C PRO A 28 -40.53 -28.95 -38.65
N ASP A 29 -41.36 -27.94 -38.67
CA ASP A 29 -41.38 -26.85 -39.63
C ASP A 29 -40.64 -25.59 -39.19
N LEU A 30 -40.06 -25.61 -37.98
CA LEU A 30 -39.27 -24.51 -37.45
C LEU A 30 -37.78 -24.86 -37.36
N SER A 31 -36.90 -23.87 -37.64
CA SER A 31 -35.44 -24.04 -37.54
C SER A 31 -35.00 -24.03 -36.08
N THR A 32 -34.16 -24.99 -35.70
CA THR A 32 -33.57 -25.11 -34.37
C THR A 32 -32.17 -24.46 -34.28
N GLU A 33 -31.68 -23.83 -35.36
CA GLU A 33 -30.34 -23.26 -35.40
C GLU A 33 -30.07 -22.19 -34.32
N SER A 34 -31.09 -21.39 -34.01
CA SER A 34 -30.99 -20.35 -32.96
C SER A 34 -31.15 -20.86 -31.52
N ILE A 35 -31.45 -22.18 -31.35
CA ILE A 35 -31.61 -22.81 -30.02
C ILE A 35 -30.35 -23.62 -29.63
N GLN A 36 -29.43 -23.81 -30.57
CA GLN A 36 -28.17 -24.47 -30.27
C GLN A 36 -27.29 -23.56 -29.37
N PRO A 37 -26.81 -24.06 -28.24
CA PRO A 37 -25.92 -23.26 -27.39
C PRO A 37 -24.60 -23.00 -28.11
N ASP A 38 -24.19 -21.74 -28.21
CA ASP A 38 -22.90 -21.33 -28.76
C ASP A 38 -21.72 -21.92 -27.95
N TYR A 39 -21.99 -22.29 -26.72
CA TYR A 39 -21.02 -22.90 -25.78
C TYR A 39 -21.62 -24.18 -25.18
N PRO A 40 -21.39 -25.36 -25.76
CA PRO A 40 -21.90 -26.62 -25.18
C PRO A 40 -21.27 -26.89 -23.83
N VAL A 41 -22.07 -27.07 -22.79
CA VAL A 41 -21.59 -27.49 -21.47
C VAL A 41 -21.04 -28.91 -21.59
N PRO A 42 -19.77 -29.17 -21.25
CA PRO A 42 -19.22 -30.51 -21.30
C PRO A 42 -19.93 -31.43 -20.32
N VAL A 43 -20.17 -32.68 -20.72
CA VAL A 43 -20.79 -33.69 -19.87
C VAL A 43 -19.86 -33.97 -18.69
N VAL A 44 -20.33 -33.69 -17.47
CA VAL A 44 -19.60 -33.97 -16.23
C VAL A 44 -19.66 -35.48 -15.98
N THR A 45 -18.53 -36.16 -15.98
CA THR A 45 -18.44 -37.57 -15.60
C THR A 45 -18.69 -37.73 -14.09
N GLU A 46 -19.30 -38.87 -13.67
CA GLU A 46 -19.67 -39.14 -12.27
C GLU A 46 -18.55 -38.95 -11.24
N SER A 47 -17.28 -38.97 -11.66
CA SER A 47 -16.11 -38.70 -10.81
C SER A 47 -15.90 -37.24 -10.44
N ALA A 48 -16.65 -36.33 -11.04
CA ALA A 48 -16.59 -34.89 -10.80
C ALA A 48 -17.77 -34.37 -9.94
N GLN A 49 -18.35 -35.22 -9.09
CA GLN A 49 -19.29 -34.75 -8.07
C GLN A 49 -18.54 -33.77 -7.17
N LEU A 50 -18.87 -32.49 -7.31
CA LEU A 50 -18.43 -31.45 -6.39
C LEU A 50 -18.82 -31.88 -4.97
N ALA A 51 -17.85 -31.93 -4.07
CA ALA A 51 -18.14 -32.14 -2.66
C ALA A 51 -19.22 -31.14 -2.23
N ALA A 52 -20.17 -31.59 -1.42
CA ALA A 52 -21.35 -30.82 -1.00
C ALA A 52 -21.01 -29.46 -0.32
N GLN A 53 -19.74 -29.18 -0.09
CA GLN A 53 -19.19 -27.92 0.43
C GLN A 53 -17.95 -27.55 -0.39
N PHE A 54 -18.15 -27.02 -1.61
CA PHE A 54 -17.08 -26.37 -2.32
C PHE A 54 -16.99 -24.91 -1.82
N GLU A 55 -16.07 -24.69 -0.90
CA GLU A 55 -15.64 -23.33 -0.57
C GLU A 55 -14.65 -22.88 -1.65
N THR A 56 -15.02 -21.85 -2.40
CA THR A 56 -14.11 -21.23 -3.36
C THR A 56 -12.86 -20.77 -2.60
N PRO A 57 -11.66 -21.31 -2.91
CA PRO A 57 -10.45 -20.87 -2.24
C PRO A 57 -10.31 -19.36 -2.46
N ARG A 58 -10.40 -18.58 -1.40
CA ARG A 58 -10.06 -17.16 -1.49
C ARG A 58 -8.57 -17.09 -1.80
N PRO A 59 -8.16 -16.27 -2.80
CA PRO A 59 -6.73 -16.02 -2.98
C PRO A 59 -6.18 -15.55 -1.65
N THR A 60 -5.29 -16.32 -1.05
CA THR A 60 -4.51 -15.88 0.10
C THR A 60 -3.62 -14.75 -0.42
N PRO A 61 -3.72 -13.52 0.12
CA PRO A 61 -2.76 -12.48 -0.22
C PRO A 61 -1.37 -13.04 0.07
N LEU A 62 -0.42 -12.90 -0.84
CA LEU A 62 0.98 -13.30 -0.65
C LEU A 62 1.62 -12.68 0.62
N THR A 63 0.97 -11.67 1.18
CA THR A 63 1.36 -10.95 2.41
C THR A 63 0.54 -11.34 3.65
N ALA A 64 -0.32 -12.38 3.61
CA ALA A 64 -1.23 -12.73 4.71
C ALA A 64 -0.53 -13.19 6.01
N ASN A 65 0.78 -13.39 5.99
CA ASN A 65 1.53 -13.81 7.17
C ASN A 65 2.16 -12.66 7.97
N ASN A 66 2.07 -11.40 7.51
CA ASN A 66 2.72 -10.27 8.18
C ASN A 66 1.72 -9.17 8.56
N GLN A 67 0.85 -9.45 9.54
CA GLN A 67 0.09 -8.38 10.22
C GLN A 67 1.04 -7.31 10.82
N ALA A 68 2.28 -7.69 11.15
CA ALA A 68 3.33 -6.77 11.59
C ALA A 68 3.74 -5.75 10.50
N ASP A 69 3.57 -6.09 9.22
CA ASP A 69 3.93 -5.20 8.09
C ASP A 69 2.76 -4.31 7.62
N ALA A 70 1.55 -4.53 8.14
CA ALA A 70 0.40 -3.72 7.78
C ALA A 70 0.52 -2.26 8.25
N VAL A 71 1.20 -2.03 9.38
CA VAL A 71 1.45 -0.71 9.97
C VAL A 71 2.87 -0.66 10.50
N ARG A 72 3.65 0.31 10.05
CA ARG A 72 5.03 0.52 10.50
C ARG A 72 5.23 1.97 10.91
N ILE A 73 5.77 2.21 12.11
CA ILE A 73 6.15 3.55 12.55
C ILE A 73 7.53 3.86 11.98
N GLN A 74 7.63 4.96 11.28
CA GLN A 74 8.86 5.50 10.71
C GLN A 74 9.20 6.82 11.37
N SER A 75 10.49 7.17 11.40
CA SER A 75 10.98 8.44 11.92
C SER A 75 12.14 8.95 11.10
N LEU A 76 12.20 10.24 10.90
CA LEU A 76 13.32 10.94 10.29
C LEU A 76 13.52 12.27 11.02
N SER A 77 14.70 12.46 11.62
CA SER A 77 14.96 13.61 12.50
C SER A 77 13.88 13.73 13.59
N ASP A 78 13.14 14.82 13.64
CA ASP A 78 12.10 15.09 14.64
C ASP A 78 10.69 14.67 14.14
N GLU A 79 10.55 14.26 12.89
CA GLU A 79 9.27 13.81 12.32
C GLU A 79 9.06 12.32 12.55
N ARG A 80 7.79 11.95 12.88
CA ARG A 80 7.34 10.56 13.00
C ARG A 80 6.00 10.39 12.30
N TRP A 81 5.82 9.24 11.69
CA TRP A 81 4.55 8.87 11.05
C TRP A 81 4.34 7.36 11.05
N ALA A 82 3.12 6.94 10.94
CA ALA A 82 2.80 5.55 10.69
C ALA A 82 2.58 5.36 9.18
N LEU A 83 3.39 4.48 8.56
CA LEU A 83 3.14 3.97 7.22
C LEU A 83 2.13 2.83 7.32
N VAL A 84 1.03 2.93 6.59
CA VAL A 84 -0.08 1.97 6.61
C VAL A 84 -0.33 1.44 5.20
N ASN A 85 -0.36 0.13 5.03
CA ASN A 85 -0.53 -0.54 3.74
C ASN A 85 -2.01 -0.58 3.31
N VAL A 86 -2.68 0.56 3.39
CA VAL A 86 -4.03 0.77 2.85
C VAL A 86 -4.14 2.15 2.21
N ALA A 87 -5.00 2.29 1.21
CA ALA A 87 -5.27 3.58 0.58
C ALA A 87 -5.87 4.59 1.58
N PRO A 88 -5.65 5.91 1.40
CA PRO A 88 -6.17 6.95 2.28
C PRO A 88 -7.68 6.87 2.52
N GLY A 89 -8.46 6.54 1.49
CA GLY A 89 -9.92 6.36 1.60
C GLY A 89 -10.36 5.24 2.53
N LYS A 90 -9.49 4.25 2.79
CA LYS A 90 -9.71 3.19 3.78
C LYS A 90 -9.15 3.55 5.15
N LEU A 91 -8.01 4.25 5.21
CA LEU A 91 -7.40 4.65 6.48
C LEU A 91 -8.26 5.69 7.21
N TRP A 92 -8.82 6.64 6.50
CA TRP A 92 -9.62 7.73 7.04
C TRP A 92 -10.73 7.29 8.01
N PRO A 93 -11.65 6.37 7.62
CA PRO A 93 -12.68 5.90 8.54
C PRO A 93 -12.14 5.08 9.70
N GLN A 94 -10.98 4.43 9.56
CA GLN A 94 -10.33 3.68 10.64
C GLN A 94 -9.81 4.63 11.73
N VAL A 95 -9.18 5.74 11.35
CA VAL A 95 -8.75 6.78 12.30
C VAL A 95 -9.96 7.37 13.05
N ARG A 96 -11.07 7.61 12.35
CA ARG A 96 -12.31 8.04 13.00
C ARG A 96 -12.90 7.01 13.97
N ALA A 97 -12.83 5.73 13.59
CA ALA A 97 -13.27 4.63 14.45
C ALA A 97 -12.40 4.51 15.72
N PHE A 98 -11.08 4.70 15.58
CA PHE A 98 -10.15 4.78 16.71
C PHE A 98 -10.58 5.87 17.70
N LEU A 99 -10.81 7.09 17.23
CA LEU A 99 -11.23 8.21 18.09
C LEU A 99 -12.54 7.91 18.82
N THR A 100 -13.50 7.31 18.11
CA THR A 100 -14.79 6.91 18.70
C THR A 100 -14.60 5.84 19.78
N THR A 101 -13.79 4.81 19.49
CA THR A 101 -13.54 3.70 20.43
C THR A 101 -12.75 4.16 21.65
N SER A 102 -11.85 5.12 21.48
CA SER A 102 -11.05 5.72 22.56
C SER A 102 -11.81 6.82 23.32
N ALA A 103 -13.09 7.05 23.02
CA ALA A 103 -13.91 8.11 23.58
C ALA A 103 -13.33 9.54 23.42
N ILE A 104 -12.50 9.74 22.38
CA ILE A 104 -11.93 11.05 22.04
C ILE A 104 -12.91 11.76 21.11
N GLY A 105 -13.49 12.88 21.59
CA GLY A 105 -14.41 13.69 20.79
C GLY A 105 -13.71 14.32 19.59
N VAL A 106 -14.40 14.41 18.45
CA VAL A 106 -13.92 15.07 17.22
C VAL A 106 -14.48 16.50 17.19
N SER A 107 -13.62 17.50 16.94
CA SER A 107 -14.01 18.92 16.82
C SER A 107 -14.19 19.34 15.38
N SER A 108 -13.30 18.90 14.48
CA SER A 108 -13.38 19.20 13.05
C SER A 108 -12.89 18.04 12.19
N VAL A 109 -13.38 18.01 10.96
CA VAL A 109 -13.03 17.00 9.96
C VAL A 109 -12.92 17.70 8.61
N ASP A 110 -11.77 17.60 7.98
CA ASP A 110 -11.53 18.04 6.62
C ASP A 110 -11.00 16.87 5.79
N ALA A 111 -11.89 16.22 5.06
CA ALA A 111 -11.55 15.05 4.25
C ALA A 111 -10.73 15.43 3.00
N GLU A 112 -10.78 16.67 2.54
CA GLU A 112 -10.05 17.15 1.38
C GLU A 112 -8.58 17.40 1.74
N ALA A 113 -8.34 17.97 2.91
CA ALA A 113 -7.00 18.17 3.45
C ALA A 113 -6.44 16.96 4.21
N GLY A 114 -7.22 15.89 4.38
CA GLY A 114 -6.82 14.70 5.14
C GLY A 114 -6.74 14.93 6.66
N LEU A 115 -7.45 15.91 7.22
CA LEU A 115 -7.32 16.34 8.61
C LEU A 115 -8.51 15.93 9.48
N ILE A 116 -8.21 15.44 10.69
CA ILE A 116 -9.17 15.19 11.77
C ILE A 116 -8.62 15.82 13.05
N ASP A 117 -9.37 16.75 13.64
CA ASP A 117 -8.99 17.39 14.89
C ASP A 117 -9.86 16.85 16.03
N SER A 118 -9.21 16.49 17.15
CA SER A 118 -9.92 16.15 18.37
C SER A 118 -10.46 17.38 19.09
N GLN A 119 -11.44 17.18 19.94
CA GLN A 119 -11.80 18.14 20.98
C GLN A 119 -10.69 18.21 22.03
N TRP A 120 -10.72 19.28 22.82
CA TRP A 120 -9.91 19.38 24.03
C TRP A 120 -10.38 18.38 25.07
N PHE A 121 -9.46 17.61 25.64
CA PHE A 121 -9.77 16.71 26.76
C PHE A 121 -8.63 16.70 27.78
N LYS A 122 -8.94 16.28 29.01
CA LYS A 122 -7.91 16.15 30.05
C LYS A 122 -7.43 14.71 30.14
N LEU A 123 -6.15 14.56 30.27
CA LEU A 123 -5.51 13.32 30.71
C LEU A 123 -5.39 13.34 32.24
N GLU A 124 -5.56 12.17 32.87
CA GLU A 124 -5.54 12.07 34.34
C GLU A 124 -4.25 12.55 35.00
N GLU A 125 -3.14 12.40 34.25
CA GLU A 125 -1.78 12.72 34.70
C GLU A 125 -1.34 14.15 34.33
N ARG A 126 -2.21 14.98 33.73
CA ARG A 126 -1.85 16.32 33.23
C ARG A 126 -2.80 17.40 33.76
N ASP A 127 -2.19 18.54 34.14
CA ASP A 127 -2.95 19.70 34.55
C ASP A 127 -3.63 20.42 33.38
N LEU A 128 -3.00 20.44 32.23
CA LEU A 128 -3.50 21.08 31.00
C LEU A 128 -4.34 20.11 30.17
N ALA A 129 -5.39 20.65 29.56
CA ALA A 129 -6.12 19.93 28.53
C ALA A 129 -5.28 19.85 27.26
N VAL A 130 -5.43 18.76 26.52
CA VAL A 130 -4.68 18.49 25.27
C VAL A 130 -5.65 18.29 24.13
N ARG A 131 -5.18 18.48 22.91
CA ARG A 131 -5.86 18.06 21.68
C ARG A 131 -4.87 17.48 20.69
N PHE A 132 -5.39 16.71 19.74
CA PHE A 132 -4.60 16.08 18.69
C PHE A 132 -5.16 16.41 17.32
N ARG A 133 -4.28 16.58 16.35
CA ARG A 133 -4.57 16.58 14.92
C ARG A 133 -4.02 15.32 14.30
N PHE A 134 -4.85 14.61 13.57
CA PHE A 134 -4.48 13.47 12.75
C PHE A 134 -4.51 13.90 11.30
N ARG A 135 -3.39 13.71 10.59
CA ARG A 135 -3.29 13.98 9.16
C ARG A 135 -3.02 12.70 8.41
N VAL A 136 -3.91 12.36 7.48
CA VAL A 136 -3.79 11.22 6.58
C VAL A 136 -3.31 11.72 5.24
N ASP A 137 -2.13 11.31 4.85
CA ASP A 137 -1.52 11.63 3.56
C ASP A 137 -1.41 10.37 2.68
N THR A 138 -1.33 10.57 1.36
CA THR A 138 -0.96 9.51 0.42
C THR A 138 0.47 9.05 0.69
N GLY A 139 0.70 7.75 0.80
CA GLY A 139 2.03 7.19 0.98
C GLY A 139 2.89 7.21 -0.29
N VAL A 140 4.12 6.77 -0.16
CA VAL A 140 5.07 6.70 -1.29
C VAL A 140 4.59 5.68 -2.32
N GLN A 141 4.31 4.47 -1.89
CA GLN A 141 3.80 3.42 -2.76
C GLN A 141 2.30 3.55 -3.02
N ARG A 142 1.87 2.97 -4.13
CA ARG A 142 0.44 2.89 -4.45
C ARG A 142 -0.33 2.14 -3.36
N ASN A 143 -1.53 2.61 -3.04
CA ASN A 143 -2.41 2.04 -2.01
C ASN A 143 -1.79 2.05 -0.60
N THR A 144 -0.85 2.93 -0.31
CA THR A 144 -0.33 3.16 1.02
C THR A 144 -0.69 4.55 1.52
N SER A 145 -0.67 4.73 2.83
CA SER A 145 -0.95 6.00 3.49
C SER A 145 0.07 6.28 4.58
N GLU A 146 0.28 7.56 4.84
CA GLU A 146 1.03 8.06 6.00
C GLU A 146 0.06 8.71 6.98
N LEU A 147 0.15 8.34 8.25
CA LEU A 147 -0.59 8.95 9.33
C LEU A 147 0.36 9.73 10.22
N HIS A 148 0.16 11.04 10.28
CA HIS A 148 0.87 11.95 11.17
C HIS A 148 -0.04 12.36 12.32
N VAL A 149 0.56 12.56 13.49
CA VAL A 149 -0.13 13.06 14.68
C VAL A 149 0.58 14.33 15.14
N LEU A 150 -0.18 15.35 15.47
CA LEU A 150 0.30 16.59 16.06
C LEU A 150 -0.43 16.81 17.39
N GLN A 151 0.30 17.11 18.44
CA GLN A 151 -0.25 17.34 19.77
C GLN A 151 -0.18 18.83 20.12
N GLN A 152 -1.19 19.33 20.82
CA GLN A 152 -1.19 20.68 21.38
C GLN A 152 -1.70 20.70 22.80
N ASP A 153 -0.98 21.40 23.70
CA ASP A 153 -1.41 21.74 25.04
C ASP A 153 -2.31 22.98 25.01
N ARG A 154 -3.29 23.06 25.91
CA ARG A 154 -4.18 24.21 25.99
C ARG A 154 -3.49 25.39 26.67
N GLY A 155 -3.07 26.37 25.87
CA GLY A 155 -2.52 27.64 26.34
C GLY A 155 -3.58 28.70 26.63
N VAL A 156 -3.13 29.93 26.81
CA VAL A 156 -4.00 31.09 27.10
C VAL A 156 -4.64 31.66 25.82
N GLU A 157 -3.94 31.50 24.67
CA GLU A 157 -4.36 32.01 23.36
C GLU A 157 -4.24 30.91 22.29
N ASP A 158 -5.14 29.90 22.33
CA ASP A 158 -5.10 28.76 21.40
C ASP A 158 -5.89 29.06 20.12
N VAL A 159 -5.32 29.85 19.22
CA VAL A 159 -5.98 30.21 17.97
C VAL A 159 -5.52 29.36 16.79
N SER A 160 -4.30 28.84 16.80
CA SER A 160 -3.73 28.09 15.70
C SER A 160 -3.04 26.80 16.16
N TRP A 161 -2.86 25.86 15.23
CA TRP A 161 -2.03 24.67 15.50
C TRP A 161 -0.54 25.05 15.44
N PRO A 162 0.29 24.50 16.33
CA PRO A 162 1.74 24.68 16.28
C PRO A 162 2.35 23.95 15.06
N GLU A 163 3.56 24.34 14.67
CA GLU A 163 4.32 23.64 13.62
C GLU A 163 4.85 22.28 14.12
N GLN A 164 5.12 22.18 15.40
CA GLN A 164 5.59 20.97 16.09
C GLN A 164 4.77 20.75 17.33
N SER A 165 4.66 19.50 17.79
CA SER A 165 3.95 19.17 19.01
C SER A 165 4.60 19.82 20.24
N ASP A 166 3.74 20.35 21.14
CA ASP A 166 4.19 20.90 22.42
C ASP A 166 4.80 19.80 23.31
N ASP A 167 4.30 18.57 23.19
CA ASP A 167 4.85 17.38 23.84
C ASP A 167 5.05 16.24 22.83
N GLN A 168 6.29 16.06 22.38
CA GLN A 168 6.65 15.01 21.41
C GLN A 168 6.52 13.58 21.97
N GLU A 169 6.61 13.43 23.29
CA GLU A 169 6.43 12.11 23.90
C GLU A 169 4.96 11.70 23.88
N LEU A 170 4.05 12.64 24.15
CA LEU A 170 2.63 12.41 24.07
C LEU A 170 2.15 12.19 22.61
N GLU A 171 2.74 12.93 21.66
CA GLU A 171 2.55 12.66 20.22
C GLU A 171 2.94 11.22 19.87
N ARG A 172 4.13 10.80 20.32
CA ARG A 172 4.65 9.45 20.07
C ARG A 172 3.74 8.37 20.64
N GLN A 173 3.24 8.56 21.87
CA GLN A 173 2.32 7.63 22.51
C GLN A 173 1.01 7.54 21.72
N MET A 174 0.40 8.68 21.37
CA MET A 174 -0.83 8.70 20.57
C MET A 174 -0.64 8.04 19.21
N LEU A 175 0.51 8.27 18.53
CA LEU A 175 0.82 7.62 17.27
C LEU A 175 0.96 6.10 17.43
N GLN A 176 1.56 5.63 18.52
CA GLN A 176 1.65 4.19 18.82
C GLN A 176 0.28 3.57 19.08
N ASP A 177 -0.58 4.24 19.85
CA ASP A 177 -1.92 3.76 20.19
C ASP A 177 -2.79 3.61 18.93
N VAL A 178 -2.78 4.64 18.06
CA VAL A 178 -3.54 4.56 16.81
C VAL A 178 -2.94 3.53 15.86
N ALA A 179 -1.61 3.42 15.77
CA ALA A 179 -0.95 2.41 14.93
C ALA A 179 -1.28 0.98 15.40
N GLN A 180 -1.30 0.74 16.72
CA GLN A 180 -1.71 -0.55 17.29
C GLN A 180 -3.18 -0.87 17.00
N TYR A 181 -4.06 0.13 17.11
CA TYR A 181 -5.47 -0.04 16.76
C TYR A 181 -5.64 -0.40 15.27
N LEU A 182 -4.93 0.31 14.39
CA LEU A 182 -4.97 0.07 12.93
C LEU A 182 -4.45 -1.33 12.59
N ALA A 183 -3.35 -1.77 13.20
CA ALA A 183 -2.80 -3.12 13.00
C ALA A 183 -3.79 -4.22 13.40
N ASN A 184 -4.58 -3.99 14.46
CA ASN A 184 -5.59 -4.94 14.92
C ASN A 184 -6.91 -4.88 14.13
N SER A 185 -7.17 -3.82 13.38
CA SER A 185 -8.47 -3.51 12.73
C SER A 185 -8.43 -3.64 11.22
N ALA A 186 -7.36 -4.13 10.63
CA ALA A 186 -7.07 -4.07 9.18
C ALA A 186 -8.18 -4.64 8.27
N ASP A 187 -8.99 -5.60 8.76
CA ASP A 187 -9.96 -6.32 7.93
C ASP A 187 -11.39 -5.73 7.90
N ALA A 188 -11.73 -4.75 8.74
CA ALA A 188 -13.13 -4.41 9.04
C ALA A 188 -13.62 -3.03 8.56
N ALA A 189 -12.83 -2.23 7.87
CA ALA A 189 -13.17 -0.83 7.65
C ALA A 189 -13.97 -0.56 6.37
N PRO A 190 -15.04 0.27 6.46
CA PRO A 190 -15.74 0.79 5.28
C PRO A 190 -14.84 1.80 4.53
N ILE A 191 -15.06 1.92 3.22
CA ILE A 191 -14.35 2.89 2.37
C ILE A 191 -15.06 4.24 2.47
N SER A 192 -14.33 5.33 2.70
CA SER A 192 -14.84 6.68 2.59
C SER A 192 -14.68 7.19 1.15
N MET A 193 -15.77 7.25 0.41
CA MET A 193 -15.76 7.77 -0.98
C MET A 193 -15.32 9.25 -1.07
N MET A 194 -15.52 10.04 -0.03
CA MET A 194 -15.05 11.45 0.00
C MET A 194 -13.53 11.52 0.12
N ALA A 195 -12.96 10.78 1.07
CA ALA A 195 -11.52 10.72 1.25
C ALA A 195 -10.81 10.06 0.05
N ASP A 196 -11.43 9.05 -0.55
CA ASP A 196 -10.92 8.36 -1.74
C ASP A 196 -10.84 9.27 -2.98
N ARG A 197 -11.78 10.21 -3.13
CA ARG A 197 -11.76 11.19 -4.21
C ARG A 197 -10.78 12.34 -3.98
N ALA A 198 -10.61 12.75 -2.73
CA ALA A 198 -9.76 13.87 -2.36
C ALA A 198 -8.28 13.48 -2.33
N MET A 199 -7.98 12.26 -1.87
CA MET A 199 -6.63 11.76 -1.70
C MET A 199 -6.32 10.70 -2.75
N SER A 200 -5.22 10.88 -3.49
CA SER A 200 -4.79 9.96 -4.55
C SER A 200 -4.31 8.62 -3.96
N ASP A 201 -4.72 7.52 -4.56
CA ASP A 201 -4.22 6.16 -4.26
C ASP A 201 -2.98 5.79 -5.11
N SER A 202 -2.57 6.66 -6.03
CA SER A 202 -1.50 6.39 -7.00
C SER A 202 -0.10 6.37 -6.41
N GLY A 203 0.06 6.85 -5.16
CA GLY A 203 1.36 6.99 -4.51
C GLY A 203 2.12 8.25 -4.94
N ARG A 204 3.27 8.46 -4.31
CA ARG A 204 4.17 9.59 -4.58
C ARG A 204 5.35 9.23 -5.48
N ILE A 205 5.45 7.97 -5.92
CA ILE A 205 6.54 7.46 -6.75
C ILE A 205 6.02 7.06 -8.13
N ALA A 206 6.70 7.48 -9.18
CA ALA A 206 6.38 7.14 -10.56
C ALA A 206 7.65 6.79 -11.34
N LEU A 207 7.58 5.73 -12.16
CA LEU A 207 8.60 5.44 -13.16
C LEU A 207 8.25 6.22 -14.44
N GLU A 208 9.16 7.07 -14.89
CA GLU A 208 9.06 7.80 -16.15
C GLU A 208 9.99 7.13 -17.15
N ASP A 209 9.41 6.49 -18.15
CA ASP A 209 10.16 5.86 -19.25
C ASP A 209 9.93 6.69 -20.51
N THR A 210 11.01 7.33 -20.97
CA THR A 210 11.02 8.15 -22.18
C THR A 210 11.94 7.53 -23.23
N GLU A 211 11.93 8.04 -24.46
CA GLU A 211 12.87 7.55 -25.49
C GLU A 211 14.34 7.79 -25.12
N GLU A 212 14.62 8.77 -24.26
CA GLU A 212 15.97 9.19 -23.88
C GLU A 212 16.51 8.42 -22.66
N ALA A 213 15.67 8.19 -21.64
CA ALA A 213 16.07 7.53 -20.40
C ALA A 213 14.88 7.07 -19.57
N THR A 214 15.11 6.05 -18.73
CA THR A 214 14.22 5.65 -17.65
C THR A 214 14.67 6.34 -16.35
N ARG A 215 13.72 6.86 -15.57
CA ARG A 215 13.99 7.55 -14.30
C ARG A 215 12.81 7.41 -13.35
N ILE A 216 13.07 7.59 -12.05
CA ILE A 216 12.02 7.59 -11.03
C ILE A 216 11.79 9.04 -10.60
N ARG A 217 10.52 9.49 -10.66
CA ARG A 217 10.08 10.73 -10.01
C ARG A 217 9.53 10.38 -8.63
N LEU A 218 10.09 10.98 -7.60
CA LEU A 218 9.66 10.80 -6.21
C LEU A 218 9.23 12.15 -5.63
N LYS A 219 7.95 12.28 -5.26
CA LYS A 219 7.37 13.50 -4.69
C LYS A 219 7.59 13.52 -3.18
N LEU A 220 8.81 13.78 -2.78
CA LEU A 220 9.25 13.98 -1.39
C LEU A 220 10.32 15.09 -1.34
N PRO A 221 10.40 15.84 -0.22
CA PRO A 221 11.56 16.67 0.06
C PRO A 221 12.85 15.87 0.03
N PHE A 222 13.94 16.48 -0.38
CA PHE A 222 15.21 15.78 -0.63
C PHE A 222 15.67 14.91 0.54
N ASP A 223 15.53 15.39 1.78
CA ASP A 223 16.03 14.69 2.96
C ASP A 223 15.24 13.39 3.21
N ARG A 224 13.91 13.44 3.02
CA ARG A 224 13.06 12.25 3.09
C ARG A 224 13.33 11.32 1.91
N ALA A 225 13.42 11.86 0.70
CA ALA A 225 13.75 11.09 -0.50
C ALA A 225 15.09 10.35 -0.35
N TRP A 226 16.12 11.04 0.13
CA TRP A 226 17.43 10.47 0.38
C TRP A 226 17.38 9.29 1.37
N ALA A 227 16.68 9.44 2.50
CA ALA A 227 16.52 8.38 3.48
C ALA A 227 15.72 7.18 2.92
N SER A 228 14.60 7.45 2.23
CA SER A 228 13.77 6.41 1.60
C SER A 228 14.54 5.66 0.51
N VAL A 229 15.33 6.36 -0.31
CA VAL A 229 16.15 5.72 -1.37
C VAL A 229 17.26 4.87 -0.77
N ILE A 230 17.96 5.33 0.27
CA ILE A 230 19.00 4.52 0.96
C ILE A 230 18.37 3.21 1.48
N LYS A 231 17.22 3.30 2.14
CA LYS A 231 16.52 2.13 2.65
C LYS A 231 16.07 1.23 1.51
N GLY A 232 15.38 1.79 0.52
CA GLY A 232 14.89 1.05 -0.64
C GLY A 232 16.02 0.41 -1.47
N THR A 233 17.20 1.02 -1.53
CA THR A 233 18.39 0.45 -2.19
C THR A 233 18.87 -0.81 -1.46
N ALA A 234 18.92 -0.78 -0.12
CA ALA A 234 19.29 -1.95 0.68
C ALA A 234 18.23 -3.07 0.58
N ASP A 235 16.94 -2.71 0.57
CA ASP A 235 15.83 -3.66 0.44
C ASP A 235 15.69 -4.21 -1.00
N ALA A 236 16.38 -3.62 -1.99
CA ALA A 236 16.32 -3.93 -3.43
C ALA A 236 17.57 -4.71 -3.92
N ASP A 237 18.24 -5.44 -3.04
CA ASP A 237 19.41 -6.27 -3.33
C ASP A 237 20.61 -5.51 -3.91
N PHE A 238 20.82 -4.26 -3.45
CA PHE A 238 22.02 -3.49 -3.72
C PHE A 238 22.87 -3.33 -2.44
N ALA A 239 24.15 -3.61 -2.53
CA ALA A 239 25.11 -3.17 -1.53
C ALA A 239 25.44 -1.69 -1.74
N ILE A 240 25.36 -0.90 -0.69
CA ILE A 240 25.78 0.51 -0.73
C ILE A 240 27.27 0.58 -0.37
N ASP A 241 28.10 0.91 -1.36
CA ASP A 241 29.54 1.01 -1.23
C ASP A 241 29.95 2.36 -0.61
N ASP A 242 29.32 3.47 -1.07
CA ASP A 242 29.61 4.82 -0.60
C ASP A 242 28.42 5.77 -0.82
N ARG A 243 28.44 6.94 -0.15
CA ARG A 243 27.36 7.92 -0.16
C ARG A 243 27.91 9.34 -0.23
N ASP A 244 27.63 10.04 -1.32
CA ASP A 244 27.87 11.48 -1.42
C ASP A 244 26.55 12.26 -1.40
N ARG A 245 26.11 12.63 -0.18
CA ARG A 245 24.88 13.40 -0.01
C ARG A 245 24.98 14.81 -0.63
N SER A 246 26.18 15.38 -0.69
CA SER A 246 26.35 16.74 -1.22
C SER A 246 26.11 16.77 -2.71
N GLN A 247 26.44 15.72 -3.44
CA GLN A 247 26.17 15.54 -4.85
C GLN A 247 24.85 14.77 -5.11
N GLY A 248 24.24 14.17 -4.06
CA GLY A 248 23.04 13.34 -4.18
C GLY A 248 23.34 11.99 -4.83
N ILE A 249 24.53 11.43 -4.64
CA ILE A 249 24.96 10.18 -5.29
C ILE A 249 25.14 9.06 -4.26
N LEU A 250 24.55 7.89 -4.56
CA LEU A 250 24.85 6.63 -3.89
C LEU A 250 25.65 5.76 -4.85
N TYR A 251 26.79 5.29 -4.41
CA TYR A 251 27.61 4.30 -5.09
C TYR A 251 27.19 2.92 -4.63
N VAL A 252 26.77 2.06 -5.56
CA VAL A 252 26.15 0.79 -5.23
C VAL A 252 26.66 -0.33 -6.09
N THR A 253 26.66 -1.55 -5.53
CA THR A 253 26.87 -2.79 -6.28
C THR A 253 25.57 -3.59 -6.27
N PHE A 254 25.04 -3.97 -7.42
CA PHE A 254 23.87 -4.84 -7.47
C PHE A 254 24.28 -6.27 -7.16
N ILE A 255 23.68 -6.87 -6.12
CA ILE A 255 24.01 -8.22 -5.66
C ILE A 255 23.14 -9.25 -6.39
N GLY A 256 21.88 -8.89 -6.70
CA GLY A 256 20.86 -9.81 -7.16
C GLY A 256 20.15 -10.53 -6.01
N PRO A 257 19.01 -11.16 -6.28
CA PRO A 257 18.22 -11.85 -5.24
C PRO A 257 19.00 -13.02 -4.64
N GLU A 258 19.03 -13.11 -3.30
CA GLU A 258 19.70 -14.19 -2.56
C GLU A 258 18.86 -15.49 -2.50
N ASP A 259 17.53 -15.40 -2.66
CA ASP A 259 16.61 -16.53 -2.53
C ASP A 259 16.11 -17.03 -3.87
N GLU A 260 16.30 -18.34 -4.16
CA GLU A 260 15.78 -19.02 -5.36
C GLU A 260 14.24 -18.92 -5.48
N ASP A 261 13.50 -18.77 -4.37
CA ASP A 261 12.04 -18.65 -4.36
C ASP A 261 11.53 -17.28 -4.82
N GLU A 262 12.31 -16.22 -4.69
CA GLU A 262 11.99 -14.87 -5.18
C GLU A 262 12.46 -14.63 -6.63
N SER A 263 13.30 -15.51 -7.18
CA SER A 263 13.82 -15.40 -8.53
C SER A 263 12.75 -15.51 -9.63
N GLY A 264 11.61 -16.11 -9.35
CA GLY A 264 10.61 -16.46 -10.37
C GLY A 264 10.05 -15.27 -11.18
N TRP A 265 10.03 -14.04 -10.67
CA TRP A 265 9.63 -12.88 -11.47
C TRP A 265 10.80 -12.25 -12.23
N PHE A 266 12.04 -12.46 -11.77
CA PHE A 266 13.28 -12.10 -12.48
C PHE A 266 13.56 -13.03 -13.64
N ASP A 267 13.29 -14.35 -13.51
CA ASP A 267 13.40 -15.33 -14.57
C ASP A 267 12.63 -14.93 -15.83
N TRP A 268 11.47 -14.30 -15.65
CA TRP A 268 10.67 -13.76 -16.73
C TRP A 268 11.37 -12.62 -17.50
N LEU A 269 12.17 -11.80 -16.80
CA LEU A 269 12.86 -10.67 -17.42
C LEU A 269 14.16 -11.08 -18.15
N TRP A 270 14.87 -12.11 -17.66
CA TRP A 270 16.21 -12.47 -18.14
C TRP A 270 16.38 -13.91 -18.63
N GLY A 271 15.42 -14.80 -18.48
CA GLY A 271 15.39 -16.11 -19.15
C GLY A 271 16.10 -17.25 -18.41
N GLY A 272 16.14 -17.24 -17.07
CA GLY A 272 16.40 -18.44 -16.27
C GLY A 272 17.87 -18.93 -16.25
N GLU A 273 18.85 -18.01 -16.20
CA GLU A 273 20.25 -18.36 -15.92
C GLU A 273 20.52 -18.36 -14.42
N GLU A 274 21.41 -19.26 -13.94
CA GLU A 274 21.69 -19.47 -12.51
C GLU A 274 22.30 -18.25 -11.78
N GLU A 275 22.82 -17.26 -12.51
CA GLU A 275 23.30 -15.98 -11.95
C GLU A 275 22.71 -14.81 -12.73
N HIS A 276 22.20 -13.81 -12.00
CA HIS A 276 21.65 -12.60 -12.61
C HIS A 276 22.75 -11.86 -13.41
N PRO A 277 22.56 -11.56 -14.71
CA PRO A 277 23.62 -11.02 -15.57
C PRO A 277 24.17 -9.66 -15.11
N LEU A 278 23.43 -8.94 -14.28
CA LEU A 278 23.85 -7.65 -13.70
C LEU A 278 24.43 -7.78 -12.29
N ALA A 279 24.46 -8.99 -11.69
CA ALA A 279 25.03 -9.20 -10.36
C ALA A 279 26.53 -8.88 -10.35
N GLY A 280 27.00 -8.25 -9.30
CA GLY A 280 28.38 -7.81 -9.13
C GLY A 280 28.76 -6.53 -9.91
N HIS A 281 27.85 -5.96 -10.72
CA HIS A 281 28.10 -4.70 -11.40
C HIS A 281 27.89 -3.50 -10.49
N ARG A 282 28.73 -2.48 -10.67
CA ARG A 282 28.67 -1.22 -9.92
C ARG A 282 27.88 -0.16 -10.67
N TYR A 283 27.14 0.64 -9.90
CA TYR A 283 26.31 1.72 -10.43
C TYR A 283 26.36 2.95 -9.52
N GLN A 284 25.89 4.07 -10.06
CA GLN A 284 25.59 5.30 -9.33
C GLN A 284 24.09 5.55 -9.38
N ILE A 285 23.43 5.66 -8.23
CA ILE A 285 22.06 6.14 -8.11
C ILE A 285 22.14 7.62 -7.75
N LYS A 286 21.68 8.49 -8.65
CA LYS A 286 21.74 9.94 -8.47
C LYS A 286 20.36 10.50 -8.20
N LEU A 287 20.26 11.35 -7.17
CA LEU A 287 19.06 12.08 -6.78
C LEU A 287 19.25 13.56 -7.11
N ASP A 288 18.54 14.07 -8.11
CA ASP A 288 18.51 15.48 -8.48
C ASP A 288 17.24 16.14 -7.96
N ARG A 289 17.36 17.29 -7.27
CA ARG A 289 16.21 18.09 -6.84
C ARG A 289 15.53 18.70 -8.05
N ILE A 290 14.22 18.51 -8.19
CA ILE A 290 13.41 19.16 -9.22
C ILE A 290 12.78 20.44 -8.65
N ASP A 291 12.23 20.32 -7.44
CA ASP A 291 11.63 21.39 -6.66
C ASP A 291 11.79 21.14 -5.15
N ALA A 292 11.07 21.88 -4.30
CA ALA A 292 11.14 21.72 -2.84
C ALA A 292 10.67 20.34 -2.38
N ASP A 293 9.69 19.76 -3.08
CA ASP A 293 8.96 18.56 -2.67
C ASP A 293 9.08 17.41 -3.70
N ALA A 294 10.06 17.49 -4.62
CA ALA A 294 10.26 16.42 -5.59
C ALA A 294 11.72 16.23 -5.99
N VAL A 295 12.11 14.97 -6.18
CA VAL A 295 13.41 14.56 -6.71
C VAL A 295 13.25 13.67 -7.93
N LEU A 296 14.26 13.69 -8.80
CA LEU A 296 14.43 12.77 -9.90
C LEU A 296 15.56 11.80 -9.56
N ILE A 297 15.32 10.50 -9.71
CA ILE A 297 16.31 9.45 -9.45
C ILE A 297 16.69 8.85 -10.79
N THR A 298 18.00 8.82 -11.06
CA THR A 298 18.59 8.25 -12.27
C THR A 298 19.66 7.22 -11.91
N LEU A 299 19.88 6.26 -12.81
CA LEU A 299 20.92 5.23 -12.67
C LEU A 299 21.97 5.42 -13.74
N HIS A 300 23.22 5.39 -13.33
CA HIS A 300 24.40 5.53 -14.18
C HIS A 300 25.41 4.42 -13.89
N GLY A 301 26.33 4.17 -14.80
CA GLY A 301 27.49 3.31 -14.57
C GLY A 301 28.47 3.91 -13.57
N PRO A 302 29.54 3.18 -13.19
CA PRO A 302 30.43 3.54 -12.08
C PRO A 302 31.17 4.87 -12.27
N GLU A 303 31.41 5.31 -13.50
CA GLU A 303 32.06 6.59 -13.83
C GLU A 303 31.04 7.68 -14.29
N GLY A 304 29.72 7.41 -14.14
CA GLY A 304 28.65 8.32 -14.55
C GLY A 304 28.21 8.13 -15.99
N GLU A 305 28.69 7.10 -16.66
CA GLU A 305 28.33 6.77 -18.06
C GLU A 305 26.87 6.24 -18.14
N ALA A 306 26.34 6.25 -19.36
CA ALA A 306 25.00 5.74 -19.61
C ALA A 306 24.97 4.20 -19.48
N VAL A 307 23.96 3.69 -18.79
CA VAL A 307 23.65 2.26 -18.68
C VAL A 307 22.74 1.87 -19.84
N ASP A 308 22.84 0.62 -20.31
CA ASP A 308 21.89 0.09 -21.30
C ASP A 308 20.44 0.31 -20.84
N ARG A 309 19.57 0.70 -21.77
CA ARG A 309 18.19 1.09 -21.43
C ARG A 309 17.40 -0.04 -20.76
N ARG A 310 17.57 -1.26 -21.22
CA ARG A 310 16.89 -2.43 -20.66
C ARG A 310 17.31 -2.66 -19.21
N ASP A 311 18.61 -2.58 -18.96
CA ASP A 311 19.20 -2.79 -17.64
C ASP A 311 18.82 -1.63 -16.70
N GLN A 312 18.87 -0.39 -17.20
CA GLN A 312 18.42 0.78 -16.46
C GLN A 312 16.94 0.66 -16.03
N GLN A 313 16.06 0.26 -16.96
CA GLN A 313 14.64 0.09 -16.69
C GLN A 313 14.39 -1.02 -15.65
N ALA A 314 15.09 -2.13 -15.78
CA ALA A 314 14.98 -3.25 -14.87
C ALA A 314 15.40 -2.87 -13.45
N LEU A 315 16.62 -2.34 -13.29
CA LEU A 315 17.17 -1.96 -11.98
C LEU A 315 16.35 -0.84 -11.31
N LEU A 316 15.91 0.17 -12.08
CA LEU A 316 15.04 1.21 -11.55
C LEU A 316 13.64 0.71 -11.18
N THR A 317 13.13 -0.33 -11.88
CA THR A 317 11.85 -0.95 -11.52
C THR A 317 11.94 -1.68 -10.19
N ILE A 318 13.03 -2.41 -9.95
CA ILE A 318 13.32 -3.08 -8.68
C ILE A 318 13.43 -2.03 -7.56
N LEU A 319 14.28 -1.03 -7.76
CA LEU A 319 14.47 0.05 -6.78
C LEU A 319 13.16 0.75 -6.44
N ARG A 320 12.33 1.09 -7.45
CA ARG A 320 11.02 1.72 -7.25
C ARG A 320 10.12 0.90 -6.34
N GLY A 321 10.11 -0.42 -6.50
CA GLY A 321 9.28 -1.34 -5.69
C GLY A 321 9.63 -1.31 -4.20
N ASN A 322 10.86 -0.98 -3.86
CA ASN A 322 11.40 -1.03 -2.50
C ASN A 322 11.51 0.34 -1.79
N ILE A 323 11.30 1.47 -2.50
CA ILE A 323 11.25 2.80 -1.88
C ILE A 323 9.92 2.98 -1.15
N THR A 324 9.95 3.20 0.18
CA THR A 324 8.77 3.37 1.04
C THR A 324 8.87 4.61 1.92
#